data_da55dc924f59b6df5f43d304aae9f99b
#
_entry.id   da55dc924f59b6df5f43d304aae9f99b
#
_cell.length_a   1.000
_cell.length_b   1.000
_cell.length_c   1.000
_cell.angle_alpha   90.00
_cell.angle_beta   90.00
_cell.angle_gamma   90.00
#
_symmetry.space_group_name_H-M   'P 1'
#
loop_
_entity.id
_entity.type
_entity.pdbx_description
1 polymer ?
#
loop_
_entity_poly.entity_id
_entity_poly.type
_entity_poly.pdbx_seq_one_letter_code
_entity_poly.pdbx_strand_id
1 'polypeptide(L)'
;MVRIPRPHPSVKPGAKVDARSERWREHRKKVRGEIVDAAFRAIDRLGPELSVREIAEEAGTAKPKIYRHFHDKSDLFQAIGERLRDMLWAAIFPSIDLKNDSAREVIRRAVEEYVNLVDKHPNVLRVFIQGRSAATPQSTVQILNEGRGITLAVADMFDDELREMELDHAAIELAGNAAFGSAASATEWWLGPDVDSPRRMPREQFVAHLTTIMMGVIVGTAEALGISMDPDQPIHSVVPSSPAAS
;
A
#
# COMPACT_ATOMS: atom_id res chain seq x y z
N MET A 1 36.87 56.74 24.60
CA MET A 1 35.42 56.74 24.40
C MET A 1 35.06 55.43 23.67
N VAL A 2 34.75 54.38 24.40
CA VAL A 2 34.52 53.05 23.90
C VAL A 2 33.02 52.92 23.62
N ARG A 3 32.67 52.56 22.36
CA ARG A 3 31.27 52.43 21.88
C ARG A 3 30.75 51.02 22.19
N ILE A 4 29.81 50.92 23.09
CA ILE A 4 29.14 49.67 23.47
C ILE A 4 28.17 49.24 22.31
N PRO A 5 28.23 48.00 21.77
CA PRO A 5 27.29 47.55 20.77
C PRO A 5 25.89 47.31 21.38
N ARG A 6 24.84 47.70 20.68
CA ARG A 6 23.45 47.46 21.05
C ARG A 6 23.10 45.97 20.92
N PRO A 7 22.29 45.40 21.82
CA PRO A 7 21.87 44.02 21.72
C PRO A 7 20.90 43.81 20.53
N HIS A 8 21.12 42.70 19.82
CA HIS A 8 20.23 42.23 18.75
C HIS A 8 18.83 41.91 19.31
N PRO A 9 17.77 42.13 18.52
CA PRO A 9 16.41 41.84 18.96
C PRO A 9 16.25 40.31 19.15
N SER A 10 15.70 39.94 20.30
CA SER A 10 15.39 38.58 20.72
C SER A 10 14.49 37.89 19.70
N VAL A 11 14.88 36.69 19.29
CA VAL A 11 14.06 35.73 18.56
C VAL A 11 12.78 35.46 19.37
N LYS A 12 11.64 35.78 18.79
CA LYS A 12 10.33 35.48 19.39
C LYS A 12 10.15 33.98 19.52
N PRO A 13 9.74 33.44 20.71
CA PRO A 13 9.44 32.02 20.85
C PRO A 13 8.19 31.67 20.02
N GLY A 14 8.23 30.52 19.37
CA GLY A 14 7.25 29.75 18.65
C GLY A 14 5.88 30.39 18.40
N ALA A 15 5.58 30.57 17.11
CA ALA A 15 4.23 30.92 16.67
C ALA A 15 3.25 29.91 17.28
N LYS A 16 2.31 30.38 18.11
CA LYS A 16 1.13 29.61 18.53
C LYS A 16 0.44 29.16 17.24
N VAL A 17 0.43 27.86 16.99
CA VAL A 17 -0.40 27.27 15.93
C VAL A 17 -1.81 27.78 16.19
N ASP A 18 -2.38 28.50 15.22
CA ASP A 18 -3.70 29.08 15.38
C ASP A 18 -4.71 27.92 15.47
N ALA A 19 -5.28 27.73 16.65
CA ALA A 19 -6.26 26.67 16.94
C ALA A 19 -7.48 26.70 16.00
N ARG A 20 -7.70 27.82 15.27
CA ARG A 20 -8.70 27.95 14.24
C ARG A 20 -8.22 27.32 12.94
N SER A 21 -6.96 27.50 12.56
CA SER A 21 -6.37 26.91 11.35
C SER A 21 -6.22 25.39 11.49
N GLU A 22 -6.00 24.90 12.70
CA GLU A 22 -5.92 23.47 13.02
C GLU A 22 -7.29 22.80 12.93
N ARG A 23 -8.31 23.37 13.55
CA ARG A 23 -9.71 22.90 13.41
C ARG A 23 -10.20 22.91 11.96
N TRP A 24 -9.78 23.87 11.15
CA TRP A 24 -10.09 23.92 9.73
C TRP A 24 -9.42 22.79 8.95
N ARG A 25 -8.16 22.46 9.24
CA ARG A 25 -7.44 21.34 8.64
C ARG A 25 -8.05 20.00 8.99
N GLU A 26 -8.38 19.79 10.27
CA GLU A 26 -9.05 18.58 10.74
C GLU A 26 -10.44 18.41 10.11
N HIS A 27 -11.23 19.47 10.07
CA HIS A 27 -12.54 19.43 9.39
C HIS A 27 -12.40 19.09 7.91
N ARG A 28 -11.43 19.69 7.21
CA ARG A 28 -11.17 19.41 5.80
C ARG A 28 -10.74 17.96 5.57
N LYS A 29 -9.87 17.43 6.45
CA LYS A 29 -9.45 16.03 6.42
C LYS A 29 -10.63 15.09 6.65
N LYS A 30 -11.50 15.39 7.61
CA LYS A 30 -12.72 14.60 7.88
C LYS A 30 -13.64 14.55 6.67
N VAL A 31 -13.99 15.71 6.08
CA VAL A 31 -14.87 15.76 4.91
C VAL A 31 -14.24 15.05 3.71
N ARG A 32 -12.92 15.16 3.53
CA ARG A 32 -12.20 14.43 2.48
C ARG A 32 -12.33 12.91 2.69
N GLY A 33 -12.19 12.42 3.93
CA GLY A 33 -12.39 11.01 4.28
C GLY A 33 -13.82 10.53 4.02
N GLU A 34 -14.84 11.32 4.40
CA GLU A 34 -16.25 11.00 4.14
C GLU A 34 -16.56 10.86 2.64
N ILE A 35 -15.95 11.69 1.80
CA ILE A 35 -16.09 11.58 0.34
C ILE A 35 -15.39 10.33 -0.19
N VAL A 36 -14.22 9.96 0.33
CA VAL A 36 -13.50 8.73 -0.04
C VAL A 36 -14.31 7.49 0.35
N ASP A 37 -14.86 7.46 1.56
CA ASP A 37 -15.71 6.34 2.02
C ASP A 37 -16.99 6.22 1.17
N ALA A 38 -17.58 7.33 0.74
CA ALA A 38 -18.70 7.33 -0.19
C ALA A 38 -18.28 6.83 -1.59
N ALA A 39 -17.09 7.21 -2.07
CA ALA A 39 -16.56 6.73 -3.33
C ALA A 39 -16.35 5.20 -3.30
N PHE A 40 -15.82 4.65 -2.20
CA PHE A 40 -15.71 3.20 -2.01
C PHE A 40 -17.07 2.50 -2.15
N ARG A 41 -18.09 2.96 -1.43
CA ARG A 41 -19.44 2.39 -1.52
C ARG A 41 -20.04 2.51 -2.92
N ALA A 42 -19.83 3.65 -3.58
CA ALA A 42 -20.31 3.86 -4.94
C ALA A 42 -19.64 2.90 -5.94
N ILE A 43 -18.31 2.71 -5.84
CA ILE A 43 -17.57 1.76 -6.67
C ILE A 43 -18.05 0.33 -6.45
N ASP A 44 -18.20 -0.10 -5.19
CA ASP A 44 -18.66 -1.45 -4.86
C ASP A 44 -20.04 -1.73 -5.44
N ARG A 45 -20.94 -0.75 -5.41
CA ARG A 45 -22.33 -0.88 -5.86
C ARG A 45 -22.49 -0.72 -7.37
N LEU A 46 -21.81 0.24 -7.98
CA LEU A 46 -22.04 0.64 -9.39
C LEU A 46 -20.98 0.09 -10.35
N GLY A 47 -19.86 -0.43 -9.81
CA GLY A 47 -18.76 -0.93 -10.60
C GLY A 47 -17.66 0.09 -10.87
N PRO A 48 -16.62 -0.31 -11.63
CA PRO A 48 -15.38 0.47 -11.78
C PRO A 48 -15.49 1.69 -12.70
N GLU A 49 -16.53 1.78 -13.55
CA GLU A 49 -16.68 2.84 -14.55
C GLU A 49 -17.47 4.05 -14.08
N LEU A 50 -17.68 4.19 -12.77
CA LEU A 50 -18.49 5.26 -12.23
C LEU A 50 -17.90 6.65 -12.46
N SER A 51 -18.79 7.62 -12.53
CA SER A 51 -18.45 9.04 -12.67
C SER A 51 -18.31 9.74 -11.32
N VAL A 52 -17.59 10.88 -11.30
CA VAL A 52 -17.51 11.75 -10.10
C VAL A 52 -18.90 12.29 -9.68
N ARG A 53 -19.88 12.32 -10.60
CA ARG A 53 -21.27 12.68 -10.28
C ARG A 53 -21.92 11.65 -9.41
N GLU A 54 -21.78 10.37 -9.72
CA GLU A 54 -22.33 9.26 -8.95
C GLU A 54 -21.67 9.16 -7.55
N ILE A 55 -20.37 9.45 -7.46
CA ILE A 55 -19.68 9.59 -6.17
C ILE A 55 -20.31 10.75 -5.36
N ALA A 56 -20.60 11.88 -5.98
CA ALA A 56 -21.22 13.01 -5.30
C ALA A 56 -22.63 12.69 -4.80
N GLU A 57 -23.42 11.98 -5.61
CA GLU A 57 -24.76 11.50 -5.24
C GLU A 57 -24.69 10.55 -4.04
N GLU A 58 -23.77 9.59 -4.03
CA GLU A 58 -23.53 8.67 -2.91
C GLU A 58 -23.05 9.41 -1.63
N ALA A 59 -22.25 10.47 -1.79
CA ALA A 59 -21.78 11.32 -0.69
C ALA A 59 -22.85 12.31 -0.19
N GLY A 60 -24.07 12.30 -0.74
CA GLY A 60 -25.12 13.27 -0.42
C GLY A 60 -24.72 14.71 -0.72
N THR A 61 -23.96 14.94 -1.79
CA THR A 61 -23.40 16.23 -2.13
C THR A 61 -23.44 16.51 -3.63
N ALA A 62 -22.93 17.67 -4.05
CA ALA A 62 -22.83 18.03 -5.46
C ALA A 62 -21.38 17.95 -5.95
N LYS A 63 -21.20 17.59 -7.24
CA LYS A 63 -19.89 17.51 -7.90
C LYS A 63 -18.97 18.72 -7.65
N PRO A 64 -19.45 20.00 -7.65
CA PRO A 64 -18.60 21.15 -7.31
C PRO A 64 -18.04 21.13 -5.89
N LYS A 65 -18.76 20.49 -4.93
CA LYS A 65 -18.26 20.37 -3.55
C LYS A 65 -17.11 19.35 -3.47
N ILE A 66 -17.15 18.28 -4.25
CA ILE A 66 -16.02 17.34 -4.34
C ILE A 66 -14.76 18.10 -4.80
N TYR A 67 -14.84 18.90 -5.86
CA TYR A 67 -13.71 19.67 -6.39
C TYR A 67 -13.22 20.83 -5.49
N ARG A 68 -13.90 21.11 -4.37
CA ARG A 68 -13.34 21.97 -3.30
C ARG A 68 -12.36 21.21 -2.41
N HIS A 69 -12.46 19.90 -2.35
CA HIS A 69 -11.64 19.04 -1.52
C HIS A 69 -10.59 18.25 -2.31
N PHE A 70 -10.83 18.02 -3.59
CA PHE A 70 -9.95 17.33 -4.52
C PHE A 70 -9.67 18.24 -5.72
N HIS A 71 -8.40 18.33 -6.09
CA HIS A 71 -7.97 19.20 -7.19
C HIS A 71 -8.59 18.75 -8.51
N ASP A 72 -8.61 17.44 -8.76
CA ASP A 72 -9.15 16.81 -9.96
C ASP A 72 -9.60 15.37 -9.67
N LYS A 73 -9.98 14.64 -10.72
CA LYS A 73 -10.36 13.22 -10.62
C LYS A 73 -9.18 12.37 -10.14
N SER A 74 -7.95 12.68 -10.55
CA SER A 74 -6.75 11.91 -10.17
C SER A 74 -6.47 12.01 -8.67
N ASP A 75 -6.55 13.22 -8.08
CA ASP A 75 -6.40 13.45 -6.64
C ASP A 75 -7.45 12.67 -5.82
N LEU A 76 -8.70 12.59 -6.31
CA LEU A 76 -9.74 11.77 -5.67
C LEU A 76 -9.40 10.28 -5.73
N PHE A 77 -8.99 9.78 -6.89
CA PHE A 77 -8.65 8.37 -7.06
C PHE A 77 -7.37 7.99 -6.30
N GLN A 78 -6.40 8.90 -6.19
CA GLN A 78 -5.25 8.72 -5.32
C GLN A 78 -5.68 8.53 -3.86
N ALA A 79 -6.58 9.37 -3.35
CA ALA A 79 -7.07 9.24 -1.98
C ALA A 79 -7.87 7.94 -1.75
N ILE A 80 -8.56 7.42 -2.79
CA ILE A 80 -9.20 6.10 -2.73
C ILE A 80 -8.15 4.99 -2.65
N GLY A 81 -7.05 5.08 -3.42
CA GLY A 81 -5.93 4.15 -3.36
C GLY A 81 -5.22 4.17 -1.99
N GLU A 82 -4.99 5.36 -1.43
CA GLU A 82 -4.46 5.51 -0.07
C GLU A 82 -5.37 4.82 0.97
N ARG A 83 -6.68 4.98 0.84
CA ARG A 83 -7.65 4.31 1.71
C ARG A 83 -7.61 2.78 1.57
N LEU A 84 -7.53 2.27 0.34
CA LEU A 84 -7.39 0.83 0.08
C LEU A 84 -6.12 0.28 0.71
N ARG A 85 -4.99 0.98 0.56
CA ARG A 85 -3.72 0.63 1.19
C ARG A 85 -3.84 0.59 2.71
N ASP A 86 -4.43 1.62 3.33
CA ASP A 86 -4.61 1.69 4.78
C ASP A 86 -5.47 0.54 5.29
N MET A 87 -6.51 0.14 4.55
CA MET A 87 -7.35 -1.02 4.87
C MET A 87 -6.55 -2.33 4.78
N LEU A 88 -5.71 -2.48 3.75
CA LEU A 88 -4.85 -3.64 3.58
C LEU A 88 -3.85 -3.75 4.75
N TRP A 89 -3.19 -2.65 5.10
CA TRP A 89 -2.27 -2.62 6.23
C TRP A 89 -2.96 -2.94 7.55
N ALA A 90 -4.12 -2.35 7.81
CA ALA A 90 -4.90 -2.63 9.02
C ALA A 90 -5.34 -4.10 9.13
N ALA A 91 -5.50 -4.79 8.01
CA ALA A 91 -5.83 -6.22 7.99
C ALA A 91 -4.59 -7.10 8.20
N ILE A 92 -3.46 -6.77 7.56
CA ILE A 92 -2.26 -7.61 7.55
C ILE A 92 -1.46 -7.47 8.85
N PHE A 93 -1.16 -6.25 9.32
CA PHE A 93 -0.24 -6.02 10.44
C PHE A 93 -0.60 -6.75 11.74
N PRO A 94 -1.87 -6.77 12.19
CA PRO A 94 -2.22 -7.44 13.44
C PRO A 94 -2.05 -8.96 13.41
N SER A 95 -1.93 -9.55 12.20
CA SER A 95 -1.84 -11.00 12.01
C SER A 95 -0.39 -11.52 11.94
N ILE A 96 0.61 -10.64 11.97
CA ILE A 96 2.04 -10.97 11.79
C ILE A 96 2.76 -10.95 13.14
N ASP A 97 3.44 -12.04 13.48
CA ASP A 97 4.40 -12.11 14.57
C ASP A 97 5.79 -12.47 14.02
N LEU A 98 6.57 -11.43 13.69
CA LEU A 98 7.92 -11.62 13.12
C LEU A 98 8.90 -12.38 14.01
N LYS A 99 8.63 -12.47 15.33
CA LYS A 99 9.49 -13.18 16.27
C LYS A 99 9.27 -14.69 16.27
N ASN A 100 8.02 -15.11 16.04
CA ASN A 100 7.64 -16.50 16.21
C ASN A 100 7.21 -17.16 14.89
N ASP A 101 6.74 -16.34 13.92
CA ASP A 101 6.25 -16.86 12.65
C ASP A 101 7.40 -17.15 11.67
N SER A 102 7.23 -18.20 10.86
CA SER A 102 8.06 -18.46 9.70
C SER A 102 7.70 -17.51 8.55
N ALA A 103 8.63 -17.31 7.60
CA ALA A 103 8.36 -16.49 6.41
C ALA A 103 7.14 -17.01 5.63
N ARG A 104 6.99 -18.33 5.55
CA ARG A 104 5.82 -18.97 4.92
C ARG A 104 4.52 -18.57 5.59
N GLU A 105 4.48 -18.60 6.93
CA GLU A 105 3.27 -18.29 7.69
C GLU A 105 2.91 -16.80 7.56
N VAL A 106 3.88 -15.91 7.66
CA VAL A 106 3.69 -14.46 7.45
C VAL A 106 3.12 -14.18 6.05
N ILE A 107 3.72 -14.76 5.00
CA ILE A 107 3.26 -14.56 3.63
C ILE A 107 1.87 -15.16 3.42
N ARG A 108 1.61 -16.35 3.94
CA ARG A 108 0.30 -17.00 3.84
C ARG A 108 -0.81 -16.13 4.44
N ARG A 109 -0.60 -15.59 5.66
CA ARG A 109 -1.56 -14.69 6.32
C ARG A 109 -1.73 -13.38 5.55
N ALA A 110 -0.63 -12.78 5.11
CA ALA A 110 -0.69 -11.56 4.31
C ALA A 110 -1.49 -11.76 3.01
N VAL A 111 -1.29 -12.89 2.32
CA VAL A 111 -2.04 -13.25 1.11
C VAL A 111 -3.51 -13.52 1.44
N GLU A 112 -3.82 -14.21 2.54
CA GLU A 112 -5.21 -14.45 2.98
C GLU A 112 -5.94 -13.13 3.23
N GLU A 113 -5.34 -12.20 3.98
CA GLU A 113 -5.95 -10.90 4.27
C GLU A 113 -6.09 -10.04 3.01
N TYR A 114 -5.09 -10.08 2.13
CA TYR A 114 -5.19 -9.45 0.81
C TYR A 114 -6.37 -10.01 0.00
N VAL A 115 -6.51 -11.34 -0.10
CA VAL A 115 -7.59 -11.98 -0.86
C VAL A 115 -8.95 -11.73 -0.19
N ASN A 116 -9.03 -11.67 1.15
CA ASN A 116 -10.23 -11.25 1.87
C ASN A 116 -10.67 -9.84 1.45
N LEU A 117 -9.73 -8.91 1.34
CA LEU A 117 -10.02 -7.54 0.90
C LEU A 117 -10.47 -7.50 -0.57
N VAL A 118 -9.83 -8.31 -1.43
CA VAL A 118 -10.23 -8.45 -2.85
C VAL A 118 -11.65 -8.98 -2.98
N ASP A 119 -12.01 -10.03 -2.23
CA ASP A 119 -13.36 -10.60 -2.24
C ASP A 119 -14.41 -9.62 -1.71
N LYS A 120 -14.05 -8.84 -0.70
CA LYS A 120 -14.97 -7.86 -0.10
C LYS A 120 -15.17 -6.64 -1.00
N HIS A 121 -14.17 -6.24 -1.76
CA HIS A 121 -14.19 -5.02 -2.59
C HIS A 121 -13.67 -5.27 -4.02
N PRO A 122 -14.25 -6.23 -4.78
CA PRO A 122 -13.72 -6.63 -6.08
C PRO A 122 -13.74 -5.48 -7.10
N ASN A 123 -14.77 -4.64 -7.07
CA ASN A 123 -14.88 -3.51 -7.98
C ASN A 123 -13.87 -2.40 -7.68
N VAL A 124 -13.54 -2.18 -6.40
CA VAL A 124 -12.49 -1.22 -6.02
C VAL A 124 -11.14 -1.68 -6.56
N LEU A 125 -10.80 -2.96 -6.37
CA LEU A 125 -9.57 -3.52 -6.92
C LEU A 125 -9.52 -3.42 -8.45
N ARG A 126 -10.65 -3.69 -9.15
CA ARG A 126 -10.75 -3.53 -10.60
C ARG A 126 -10.44 -2.12 -11.07
N VAL A 127 -10.93 -1.09 -10.37
CA VAL A 127 -10.60 0.32 -10.68
C VAL A 127 -9.09 0.52 -10.75
N PHE A 128 -8.35 -0.02 -9.78
CA PHE A 128 -6.90 0.16 -9.71
C PHE A 128 -6.14 -0.75 -10.67
N ILE A 129 -6.59 -1.98 -10.86
CA ILE A 129 -5.93 -2.95 -11.74
C ILE A 129 -6.20 -2.60 -13.23
N GLN A 130 -7.45 -2.32 -13.61
CA GLN A 130 -7.84 -1.98 -14.99
C GLN A 130 -7.43 -0.56 -15.37
N GLY A 131 -7.38 0.36 -14.41
CA GLY A 131 -6.78 1.69 -14.60
C GLY A 131 -5.33 1.63 -15.08
N ARG A 132 -4.61 0.51 -14.85
CA ARG A 132 -3.30 0.23 -15.44
C ARG A 132 -3.37 -0.01 -16.96
N SER A 133 -4.46 -0.59 -17.48
CA SER A 133 -4.63 -0.87 -18.91
C SER A 133 -5.12 0.34 -19.72
N ALA A 134 -5.85 1.26 -19.05
CA ALA A 134 -6.34 2.51 -19.66
C ALA A 134 -5.40 3.71 -19.39
N ALA A 135 -4.20 3.44 -18.91
CA ALA A 135 -3.35 4.40 -18.23
C ALA A 135 -2.69 5.40 -19.16
N THR A 136 -2.83 6.66 -18.81
CA THR A 136 -1.81 7.69 -19.13
C THR A 136 -0.49 7.32 -18.45
N PRO A 137 0.69 7.75 -18.97
CA PRO A 137 1.99 7.49 -18.33
C PRO A 137 2.04 7.87 -16.84
N GLN A 138 1.25 8.84 -16.40
CA GLN A 138 1.16 9.29 -15.02
C GLN A 138 0.51 8.26 -14.07
N SER A 139 -0.50 7.52 -14.52
CA SER A 139 -1.15 6.51 -13.67
C SER A 139 -0.29 5.27 -13.46
N THR A 140 0.55 4.91 -14.44
CA THR A 140 1.51 3.81 -14.28
C THR A 140 2.59 4.15 -13.25
N VAL A 141 3.14 5.38 -13.29
CA VAL A 141 4.11 5.86 -12.29
C VAL A 141 3.50 5.90 -10.89
N GLN A 142 2.23 6.28 -10.75
CA GLN A 142 1.56 6.35 -9.46
C GLN A 142 1.36 4.97 -8.83
N ILE A 143 0.98 3.97 -9.61
CA ILE A 143 0.83 2.58 -9.15
C ILE A 143 2.19 1.98 -8.75
N LEU A 144 3.25 2.27 -9.52
CA LEU A 144 4.61 1.87 -9.15
C LEU A 144 5.07 2.54 -7.84
N ASN A 145 4.72 3.81 -7.63
CA ASN A 145 5.00 4.51 -6.37
C ASN A 145 4.22 3.94 -5.18
N GLU A 146 3.01 3.45 -5.39
CA GLU A 146 2.22 2.78 -4.34
C GLU A 146 2.81 1.40 -4.02
N GLY A 147 3.23 0.63 -5.02
CA GLY A 147 4.00 -0.62 -4.83
C GLY A 147 5.29 -0.37 -4.08
N ARG A 148 6.02 0.68 -4.43
CA ARG A 148 7.23 1.11 -3.71
C ARG A 148 6.93 1.48 -2.24
N GLY A 149 5.82 2.16 -1.97
CA GLY A 149 5.39 2.49 -0.61
C GLY A 149 5.14 1.24 0.25
N ILE A 150 4.56 0.20 -0.33
CA ILE A 150 4.37 -1.10 0.33
C ILE A 150 5.73 -1.76 0.61
N THR A 151 6.62 -1.79 -0.38
CA THR A 151 7.97 -2.37 -0.24
C THR A 151 8.76 -1.66 0.86
N LEU A 152 8.74 -0.32 0.89
CA LEU A 152 9.43 0.45 1.91
C LEU A 152 8.84 0.22 3.30
N ALA A 153 7.52 0.13 3.43
CA ALA A 153 6.88 -0.16 4.71
C ALA A 153 7.19 -1.59 5.21
N VAL A 154 7.32 -2.57 4.31
CA VAL A 154 7.79 -3.91 4.67
C VAL A 154 9.28 -3.86 5.04
N ALA A 155 10.12 -3.15 4.30
CA ALA A 155 11.52 -2.98 4.63
C ALA A 155 11.70 -2.30 6.01
N ASP A 156 10.91 -1.26 6.32
CA ASP A 156 10.92 -0.59 7.62
C ASP A 156 10.55 -1.53 8.79
N MET A 157 9.75 -2.58 8.54
CA MET A 157 9.43 -3.58 9.59
C MET A 157 10.64 -4.44 9.96
N PHE A 158 11.59 -4.60 9.05
CA PHE A 158 12.83 -5.36 9.24
C PHE A 158 14.04 -4.45 9.40
N ASP A 159 13.84 -3.14 9.66
CA ASP A 159 14.88 -2.12 9.59
C ASP A 159 16.04 -2.40 10.57
N ASP A 160 15.74 -2.90 11.75
CA ASP A 160 16.78 -3.22 12.74
C ASP A 160 17.60 -4.46 12.31
N GLU A 161 16.96 -5.50 11.75
CA GLU A 161 17.61 -6.72 11.28
C GLU A 161 18.33 -6.52 9.93
N LEU A 162 17.74 -5.75 9.01
CA LEU A 162 18.28 -5.52 7.66
C LEU A 162 19.41 -4.48 7.64
N ARG A 163 19.40 -3.51 8.56
CA ARG A 163 20.49 -2.49 8.67
C ARG A 163 21.84 -3.07 9.02
N GLU A 164 21.87 -4.15 9.80
CA GLU A 164 23.12 -4.82 10.16
C GLU A 164 23.72 -5.62 8.99
N MET A 165 22.94 -5.88 7.93
CA MET A 165 23.31 -6.81 6.86
C MET A 165 23.91 -6.15 5.61
N GLU A 166 24.05 -4.82 5.52
CA GLU A 166 24.54 -4.10 4.32
C GLU A 166 23.90 -4.58 3.01
N LEU A 167 22.57 -4.80 3.00
CA LEU A 167 21.87 -5.37 1.86
C LEU A 167 21.74 -4.40 0.68
N ASP A 168 21.70 -4.94 -0.53
CA ASP A 168 21.40 -4.18 -1.73
C ASP A 168 19.94 -3.71 -1.73
N HIS A 169 19.72 -2.45 -1.35
CA HIS A 169 18.39 -1.83 -1.33
C HIS A 169 17.69 -1.85 -2.70
N ALA A 170 18.44 -1.80 -3.80
CA ALA A 170 17.87 -1.86 -5.13
C ALA A 170 17.29 -3.26 -5.43
N ALA A 171 17.93 -4.32 -4.96
CA ALA A 171 17.43 -5.69 -5.08
C ALA A 171 16.16 -5.89 -4.24
N ILE A 172 16.09 -5.34 -3.03
CA ILE A 172 14.90 -5.38 -2.17
C ILE A 172 13.74 -4.62 -2.83
N GLU A 173 14.01 -3.41 -3.35
CA GLU A 173 13.01 -2.62 -4.06
C GLU A 173 12.50 -3.34 -5.32
N LEU A 174 13.38 -3.99 -6.08
CA LEU A 174 13.02 -4.80 -7.25
C LEU A 174 12.12 -5.97 -6.86
N ALA A 175 12.49 -6.71 -5.81
CA ALA A 175 11.70 -7.84 -5.30
C ALA A 175 10.30 -7.42 -4.85
N GLY A 176 10.19 -6.32 -4.12
CA GLY A 176 8.90 -5.77 -3.70
C GLY A 176 8.03 -5.35 -4.88
N ASN A 177 8.62 -4.71 -5.90
CA ASN A 177 7.90 -4.39 -7.14
C ASN A 177 7.46 -5.65 -7.90
N ALA A 178 8.30 -6.69 -7.94
CA ALA A 178 7.96 -7.97 -8.56
C ALA A 178 6.82 -8.66 -7.81
N ALA A 179 6.87 -8.71 -6.47
CA ALA A 179 5.81 -9.27 -5.63
C ALA A 179 4.49 -8.53 -5.84
N PHE A 180 4.52 -7.19 -5.76
CA PHE A 180 3.33 -6.36 -5.99
C PHE A 180 2.75 -6.57 -7.42
N GLY A 181 3.59 -6.56 -8.43
CA GLY A 181 3.18 -6.80 -9.82
C GLY A 181 2.56 -8.18 -10.02
N SER A 182 3.15 -9.22 -9.40
CA SER A 182 2.64 -10.59 -9.45
C SER A 182 1.29 -10.72 -8.76
N ALA A 183 1.12 -10.12 -7.56
CA ALA A 183 -0.15 -10.11 -6.84
C ALA A 183 -1.24 -9.39 -7.65
N ALA A 184 -0.95 -8.22 -8.21
CA ALA A 184 -1.90 -7.46 -9.00
C ALA A 184 -2.31 -8.20 -10.28
N SER A 185 -1.36 -8.78 -11.02
CA SER A 185 -1.64 -9.52 -12.26
C SER A 185 -2.41 -10.82 -11.99
N ALA A 186 -2.04 -11.56 -10.93
CA ALA A 186 -2.75 -12.76 -10.52
C ALA A 186 -4.20 -12.44 -10.10
N THR A 187 -4.39 -11.33 -9.41
CA THR A 187 -5.74 -10.87 -8.99
C THR A 187 -6.60 -10.47 -10.18
N GLU A 188 -6.03 -9.75 -11.16
CA GLU A 188 -6.74 -9.42 -12.40
C GLU A 188 -7.21 -10.67 -13.13
N TRP A 189 -6.32 -11.65 -13.26
CA TRP A 189 -6.65 -12.94 -13.85
C TRP A 189 -7.74 -13.68 -13.04
N TRP A 190 -7.62 -13.70 -11.70
CA TRP A 190 -8.54 -14.41 -10.81
C TRP A 190 -9.92 -13.78 -10.76
N LEU A 191 -10.03 -12.45 -10.73
CA LEU A 191 -11.30 -11.73 -10.80
C LEU A 191 -11.98 -11.91 -12.16
N GLY A 192 -11.19 -12.02 -13.25
CA GLY A 192 -11.71 -12.16 -14.60
C GLY A 192 -12.72 -11.07 -15.00
N PRO A 193 -13.38 -11.22 -16.14
CA PRO A 193 -14.44 -10.30 -16.57
C PRO A 193 -15.72 -10.46 -15.74
N ASP A 194 -15.97 -11.65 -15.19
CA ASP A 194 -17.16 -11.99 -14.42
C ASP A 194 -16.77 -12.65 -13.10
N VAL A 195 -17.13 -12.01 -11.98
CA VAL A 195 -16.81 -12.48 -10.61
C VAL A 195 -17.55 -13.76 -10.27
N ASP A 196 -18.74 -13.94 -10.83
CA ASP A 196 -19.62 -15.09 -10.58
C ASP A 196 -19.35 -16.23 -11.58
N SER A 197 -18.30 -16.15 -12.39
CA SER A 197 -17.97 -17.20 -13.34
C SER A 197 -17.71 -18.53 -12.65
N PRO A 198 -18.40 -19.61 -13.04
CA PRO A 198 -18.19 -20.95 -12.51
C PRO A 198 -16.80 -21.53 -12.83
N ARG A 199 -16.03 -20.86 -13.69
CA ARG A 199 -14.64 -21.21 -14.04
C ARG A 199 -13.61 -20.48 -13.18
N ARG A 200 -14.05 -19.59 -12.27
CA ARG A 200 -13.14 -18.91 -11.36
C ARG A 200 -12.49 -19.93 -10.43
N MET A 201 -11.17 -19.84 -10.29
CA MET A 201 -10.43 -20.68 -9.33
C MET A 201 -11.00 -20.49 -7.91
N PRO A 202 -11.24 -21.56 -7.14
CA PRO A 202 -11.66 -21.45 -5.75
C PRO A 202 -10.69 -20.59 -4.93
N ARG A 203 -11.24 -19.81 -3.99
CA ARG A 203 -10.48 -18.85 -3.19
C ARG A 203 -9.29 -19.50 -2.47
N GLU A 204 -9.51 -20.63 -1.83
CA GLU A 204 -8.48 -21.35 -1.07
C GLU A 204 -7.33 -21.80 -1.98
N GLN A 205 -7.65 -22.23 -3.20
CA GLN A 205 -6.66 -22.62 -4.20
C GLN A 205 -5.89 -21.39 -4.71
N PHE A 206 -6.57 -20.27 -4.94
CA PHE A 206 -5.92 -19.02 -5.32
C PHE A 206 -4.95 -18.52 -4.24
N VAL A 207 -5.36 -18.52 -2.97
CA VAL A 207 -4.50 -18.19 -1.82
C VAL A 207 -3.25 -19.08 -1.81
N ALA A 208 -3.42 -20.40 -1.95
CA ALA A 208 -2.28 -21.35 -1.93
C ALA A 208 -1.30 -21.07 -3.07
N HIS A 209 -1.78 -20.86 -4.28
CA HIS A 209 -0.92 -20.56 -5.44
C HIS A 209 -0.24 -19.20 -5.33
N LEU A 210 -0.98 -18.16 -4.92
CA LEU A 210 -0.41 -16.83 -4.75
C LEU A 210 0.65 -16.83 -3.64
N THR A 211 0.42 -17.53 -2.53
CA THR A 211 1.43 -17.73 -1.47
C THR A 211 2.70 -18.37 -2.03
N THR A 212 2.57 -19.41 -2.86
CA THR A 212 3.72 -20.07 -3.48
C THR A 212 4.51 -19.13 -4.39
N ILE A 213 3.81 -18.32 -5.21
CA ILE A 213 4.44 -17.32 -6.08
C ILE A 213 5.20 -16.28 -5.24
N MET A 214 4.57 -15.74 -4.19
CA MET A 214 5.19 -14.76 -3.31
C MET A 214 6.43 -15.33 -2.61
N MET A 215 6.34 -16.57 -2.13
CA MET A 215 7.48 -17.26 -1.54
C MET A 215 8.64 -17.44 -2.53
N GLY A 216 8.33 -17.76 -3.79
CA GLY A 216 9.36 -17.84 -4.85
C GLY A 216 10.10 -16.52 -5.05
N VAL A 217 9.40 -15.38 -5.04
CA VAL A 217 10.04 -14.06 -5.14
C VAL A 217 10.94 -13.81 -3.92
N ILE A 218 10.47 -14.09 -2.71
CA ILE A 218 11.21 -13.79 -1.46
C ILE A 218 12.44 -14.69 -1.33
N VAL A 219 12.27 -16.00 -1.48
CA VAL A 219 13.37 -16.96 -1.36
C VAL A 219 14.42 -16.74 -2.45
N GLY A 220 13.99 -16.55 -3.71
CA GLY A 220 14.92 -16.26 -4.81
C GLY A 220 15.67 -14.94 -4.63
N THR A 221 15.05 -13.93 -4.03
CA THR A 221 15.73 -12.67 -3.70
C THR A 221 16.73 -12.87 -2.56
N ALA A 222 16.36 -13.59 -1.50
CA ALA A 222 17.27 -13.91 -0.39
C ALA A 222 18.50 -14.66 -0.91
N GLU A 223 18.31 -15.68 -1.74
CA GLU A 223 19.42 -16.42 -2.38
C GLU A 223 20.32 -15.52 -3.23
N ALA A 224 19.73 -14.60 -4.03
CA ALA A 224 20.49 -13.67 -4.86
C ALA A 224 21.31 -12.67 -4.03
N LEU A 225 20.86 -12.35 -2.80
CA LEU A 225 21.55 -11.51 -1.83
C LEU A 225 22.54 -12.29 -0.94
N GLY A 226 22.70 -13.59 -1.17
CA GLY A 226 23.58 -14.44 -0.35
C GLY A 226 23.03 -14.71 1.06
N ILE A 227 21.71 -14.59 1.23
CA ILE A 227 21.03 -14.88 2.49
C ILE A 227 20.52 -16.31 2.45
N SER A 228 20.96 -17.14 3.41
CA SER A 228 20.37 -18.46 3.60
C SER A 228 19.12 -18.36 4.47
N MET A 229 17.96 -18.64 3.89
CA MET A 229 16.68 -18.60 4.56
C MET A 229 15.93 -19.91 4.40
N ASP A 230 15.62 -20.57 5.52
CA ASP A 230 14.63 -21.64 5.54
C ASP A 230 13.24 -21.02 5.72
N PRO A 231 12.35 -21.10 4.71
CA PRO A 231 11.04 -20.45 4.77
C PRO A 231 10.11 -20.99 5.86
N ASP A 232 10.43 -22.14 6.44
CA ASP A 232 9.65 -22.82 7.46
C ASP A 232 10.20 -22.61 8.89
N GLN A 233 11.34 -21.90 9.02
CA GLN A 233 11.90 -21.49 10.30
C GLN A 233 11.50 -20.04 10.63
N PRO A 234 11.47 -19.67 11.93
CA PRO A 234 11.21 -18.28 12.34
C PRO A 234 12.16 -17.29 11.66
N ILE A 235 11.62 -16.13 11.27
CA ILE A 235 12.36 -15.11 10.50
C ILE A 235 13.63 -14.66 11.22
N HIS A 236 13.61 -14.57 12.55
CA HIS A 236 14.80 -14.18 13.34
C HIS A 236 15.96 -15.20 13.25
N SER A 237 15.75 -16.38 12.68
CA SER A 237 16.80 -17.39 12.47
C SER A 237 17.55 -17.24 11.14
N VAL A 238 17.21 -16.23 10.35
CA VAL A 238 17.87 -15.95 9.07
C VAL A 238 19.33 -15.56 9.30
N VAL A 239 20.24 -16.30 8.70
CA VAL A 239 21.69 -16.09 8.83
C VAL A 239 22.29 -15.69 7.48
N PRO A 240 23.15 -14.66 7.40
CA PRO A 240 23.90 -14.37 6.18
C PRO A 240 24.74 -15.58 5.77
N SER A 241 24.69 -15.95 4.49
CA SER A 241 25.56 -17.01 3.96
C SER A 241 27.01 -16.55 4.09
N SER A 242 27.86 -17.35 4.76
CA SER A 242 29.30 -17.06 4.83
C SER A 242 29.84 -16.98 3.39
N PRO A 243 30.62 -15.96 3.01
CA PRO A 243 31.19 -15.90 1.65
C PRO A 243 32.00 -17.17 1.44
N ALA A 244 31.70 -17.90 0.37
CA ALA A 244 32.47 -19.07 -0.02
C ALA A 244 33.93 -18.62 -0.17
N ALA A 245 34.81 -19.21 0.67
CA ALA A 245 36.23 -18.97 0.58
C ALA A 245 36.72 -19.40 -0.80
N SER A 246 37.09 -18.39 -1.63
CA SER A 246 37.70 -18.56 -2.96
C SER A 246 39.17 -18.74 -2.82
#